data_05d72e4b4d04875d0f0359282873a55e
#
_entry.id   05d72e4b4d04875d0f0359282873a55e
#
_cell.length_a   1.000
_cell.length_b   1.000
_cell.length_c   1.000
_cell.angle_alpha   90.00
_cell.angle_beta   90.00
_cell.angle_gamma   90.00
#
_symmetry.space_group_name_H-M   'P 1'
#
loop_
_entity.id
_entity.type
_entity.pdbx_description
1 polymer ?
#
loop_
_entity_poly.entity_id
_entity_poly.type
_entity_poly.pdbx_seq_one_letter_code
_entity_poly.pdbx_strand_id
1 'polypeptide(L)'
;DSVNEYLNAIKQADKEGAKWIVKGKSLSDKGYESGCYVSPSIAEIDANASIVQTETFAPLLYVMKYSGGIENAIDIQNNVSQGLSSAIMTQNLQEAETFLSHWGSDCGIANVNIGTSGAEIGGAFGGEKDTGGGRESGSDAWKIYMRRQTNTINYSSDLPLAQGIKFDI
;
A
#
# COMPACT_ATOMS: atom_id res chain seq x y z
N ASP A 1 -14.78 5.42 17.91
CA ASP A 1 -13.92 4.24 17.73
C ASP A 1 -12.51 4.67 17.28
N SER A 2 -12.34 5.42 16.19
CA SER A 2 -11.01 5.80 15.64
C SER A 2 -10.12 6.59 16.61
N VAL A 3 -10.69 7.47 17.45
CA VAL A 3 -9.93 8.17 18.50
C VAL A 3 -9.36 7.19 19.52
N ASN A 4 -10.13 6.16 19.89
CA ASN A 4 -9.67 5.14 20.83
C ASN A 4 -8.57 4.25 20.20
N GLU A 5 -8.72 3.90 18.94
CA GLU A 5 -7.69 3.18 18.19
C GLU A 5 -6.38 3.97 18.13
N TYR A 6 -6.46 5.26 17.81
CA TYR A 6 -5.31 6.16 17.83
C TYR A 6 -4.63 6.21 19.21
N LEU A 7 -5.39 6.41 20.29
CA LEU A 7 -4.85 6.46 21.65
C LEU A 7 -4.27 5.10 22.10
N ASN A 8 -4.83 4.01 21.63
CA ASN A 8 -4.30 2.67 21.90
C ASN A 8 -3.00 2.43 21.12
N ALA A 9 -2.92 2.88 19.85
CA ALA A 9 -1.68 2.83 19.08
C ALA A 9 -0.55 3.61 19.74
N ILE A 10 -0.82 4.82 20.25
CA ILE A 10 0.16 5.58 21.04
C ILE A 10 0.64 4.79 22.27
N LYS A 11 -0.29 4.18 23.03
CA LYS A 11 0.07 3.38 24.21
C LYS A 11 0.90 2.16 23.86
N GLN A 12 0.60 1.53 22.73
CA GLN A 12 1.36 0.37 22.28
C GLN A 12 2.75 0.80 21.80
N ALA A 13 2.85 1.88 21.04
CA ALA A 13 4.13 2.44 20.62
C ALA A 13 5.01 2.82 21.83
N ASP A 14 4.43 3.40 22.89
CA ASP A 14 5.16 3.66 24.15
C ASP A 14 5.78 2.38 24.74
N LYS A 15 5.01 1.29 24.78
CA LYS A 15 5.48 0.01 25.32
C LYS A 15 6.60 -0.61 24.47
N GLU A 16 6.60 -0.33 23.18
CA GLU A 16 7.58 -0.84 22.22
C GLU A 16 8.76 0.12 22.02
N GLY A 17 8.90 1.15 22.86
CA GLY A 17 10.07 2.00 22.92
C GLY A 17 10.07 3.16 21.95
N ALA A 18 8.89 3.60 21.48
CA ALA A 18 8.76 4.77 20.62
C ALA A 18 9.35 6.03 21.28
N LYS A 19 10.15 6.77 20.53
CA LYS A 19 10.69 8.07 20.91
C LYS A 19 9.90 9.17 20.22
N TRP A 20 9.08 9.85 20.96
CA TRP A 20 8.20 10.88 20.41
C TRP A 20 8.96 12.14 20.02
N ILE A 21 8.80 12.53 18.77
CA ILE A 21 9.15 13.85 18.25
C ILE A 21 7.99 14.79 18.56
N VAL A 22 6.76 14.34 18.29
CA VAL A 22 5.51 14.97 18.66
C VAL A 22 4.59 13.87 19.19
N LYS A 23 4.09 14.03 20.43
CA LYS A 23 3.10 13.11 21.00
C LYS A 23 1.74 13.79 21.00
N GLY A 24 0.86 13.29 20.16
CA GLY A 24 -0.49 13.81 20.02
C GLY A 24 -1.42 13.37 21.15
N LYS A 25 -2.59 13.97 21.17
CA LYS A 25 -3.65 13.72 22.16
C LYS A 25 -5.02 13.94 21.54
N SER A 26 -6.05 13.47 22.21
CA SER A 26 -7.42 13.90 21.92
C SER A 26 -7.60 15.37 22.25
N LEU A 27 -8.31 16.08 21.39
CA LEU A 27 -8.64 17.49 21.59
C LEU A 27 -10.03 17.61 22.20
N SER A 28 -10.16 18.48 23.23
CA SER A 28 -11.41 18.71 23.95
C SER A 28 -11.67 20.20 24.24
N ASP A 29 -10.82 21.06 23.71
CA ASP A 29 -10.96 22.51 23.89
C ASP A 29 -12.16 23.05 23.10
N LYS A 30 -12.46 24.34 23.27
CA LYS A 30 -13.57 25.01 22.57
C LYS A 30 -13.45 24.81 21.05
N GLY A 31 -14.48 24.24 20.45
CA GLY A 31 -14.53 23.87 19.03
C GLY A 31 -14.22 22.38 18.76
N TYR A 32 -13.81 21.61 19.77
CA TYR A 32 -13.50 20.19 19.69
C TYR A 32 -14.31 19.33 20.65
N GLU A 33 -15.45 19.85 21.13
CA GLU A 33 -16.28 19.24 22.17
C GLU A 33 -16.86 17.86 21.74
N SER A 34 -16.88 17.56 20.44
CA SER A 34 -17.35 16.27 19.92
C SER A 34 -16.51 15.07 20.36
N GLY A 35 -15.27 15.29 20.82
CA GLY A 35 -14.32 14.23 21.13
C GLY A 35 -13.83 13.40 19.93
N CYS A 36 -14.07 13.90 18.70
CA CYS A 36 -13.69 13.22 17.46
C CYS A 36 -12.38 13.73 16.86
N TYR A 37 -11.70 14.63 17.52
CA TYR A 37 -10.49 15.26 17.03
C TYR A 37 -9.26 14.83 17.83
N VAL A 38 -8.15 14.63 17.10
CA VAL A 38 -6.83 14.36 17.69
C VAL A 38 -5.78 15.26 17.07
N SER A 39 -4.72 15.55 17.80
CA SER A 39 -3.54 16.20 17.22
C SER A 39 -2.60 15.14 16.64
N PRO A 40 -1.84 15.45 15.56
CA PRO A 40 -0.91 14.51 14.95
C PRO A 40 0.20 14.02 15.90
N SER A 41 0.70 12.83 15.66
CA SER A 41 1.85 12.24 16.36
C SER A 41 2.96 11.87 15.39
N ILE A 42 4.21 12.04 15.83
CA ILE A 42 5.42 11.58 15.11
C ILE A 42 6.34 10.90 16.12
N ALA A 43 6.72 9.66 15.83
CA ALA A 43 7.62 8.88 16.68
C ALA A 43 8.73 8.20 15.88
N GLU A 44 9.97 8.24 16.41
CA GLU A 44 11.03 7.34 15.99
C GLU A 44 10.81 5.99 16.68
N ILE A 45 10.82 4.90 15.92
CA ILE A 45 10.58 3.54 16.43
C ILE A 45 11.40 2.52 15.63
N ASP A 46 11.66 1.37 16.22
CA ASP A 46 12.32 0.25 15.52
C ASP A 46 11.39 -0.35 14.47
N ALA A 47 11.95 -0.69 13.30
CA ALA A 47 11.19 -1.31 12.21
C ALA A 47 10.58 -2.67 12.57
N ASN A 48 11.15 -3.36 13.57
CA ASN A 48 10.65 -4.64 14.06
C ASN A 48 9.59 -4.52 15.16
N ALA A 49 9.22 -3.31 15.57
CA ALA A 49 8.15 -3.10 16.54
C ALA A 49 6.81 -3.62 16.00
N SER A 50 6.07 -4.37 16.80
CA SER A 50 4.83 -5.02 16.33
C SER A 50 3.76 -4.02 15.92
N ILE A 51 3.74 -2.86 16.56
CA ILE A 51 2.76 -1.81 16.23
C ILE A 51 2.95 -1.25 14.81
N VAL A 52 4.15 -1.33 14.22
CA VAL A 52 4.44 -0.90 12.85
C VAL A 52 3.68 -1.77 11.83
N GLN A 53 3.39 -3.03 12.19
CA GLN A 53 2.64 -3.96 11.36
C GLN A 53 1.11 -3.76 11.43
N THR A 54 0.65 -2.88 12.32
CA THR A 54 -0.79 -2.62 12.51
C THR A 54 -1.17 -1.32 11.84
N GLU A 55 -2.11 -1.38 10.90
CA GLU A 55 -2.65 -0.17 10.28
C GLU A 55 -3.46 0.63 11.29
N THR A 56 -3.10 1.90 11.48
CA THR A 56 -3.80 2.85 12.34
C THR A 56 -4.40 3.96 11.48
N PHE A 57 -5.72 3.95 11.32
CA PHE A 57 -6.43 4.99 10.55
C PHE A 57 -6.49 6.31 11.33
N ALA A 58 -5.32 6.94 11.55
CA ALA A 58 -5.19 8.16 12.31
C ALA A 58 -3.89 8.91 11.93
N PRO A 59 -3.74 10.18 12.30
CA PRO A 59 -2.56 10.98 11.98
C PRO A 59 -1.36 10.60 12.88
N LEU A 60 -0.85 9.39 12.71
CA LEU A 60 0.30 8.83 13.41
C LEU A 60 1.37 8.43 12.40
N LEU A 61 2.54 9.08 12.47
CA LEU A 61 3.68 8.81 11.61
C LEU A 61 4.79 8.13 12.41
N TYR A 62 5.23 6.98 11.96
CA TYR A 62 6.44 6.32 12.41
C TYR A 62 7.62 6.68 11.52
N VAL A 63 8.74 6.99 12.14
CA VAL A 63 10.02 7.28 11.47
C VAL A 63 11.01 6.19 11.88
N MET A 64 11.59 5.53 10.89
CA MET A 64 12.55 4.45 11.08
C MET A 64 13.85 4.79 10.36
N LYS A 65 14.98 4.54 11.01
CA LYS A 65 16.28 4.64 10.37
C LYS A 65 16.65 3.31 9.75
N TYR A 66 17.22 3.36 8.57
CA TYR A 66 17.81 2.19 7.94
C TYR A 66 19.31 2.43 7.67
N SER A 67 20.04 1.36 7.45
CA SER A 67 21.45 1.36 7.06
C SER A 67 21.65 0.38 5.89
N GLY A 68 22.72 0.52 5.15
CA GLY A 68 22.92 -0.24 3.92
C GLY A 68 22.42 0.53 2.69
N GLY A 69 22.13 -0.15 1.60
CA GLY A 69 21.65 0.45 0.37
C GLY A 69 20.13 0.66 0.33
N ILE A 70 19.67 1.10 -0.82
CA ILE A 70 18.24 1.27 -1.14
C ILE A 70 17.47 -0.05 -0.97
N GLU A 71 18.11 -1.18 -1.23
CA GLU A 71 17.54 -2.51 -1.13
C GLU A 71 17.03 -2.78 0.29
N ASN A 72 17.82 -2.44 1.31
CA ASN A 72 17.39 -2.61 2.71
C ASN A 72 16.21 -1.69 3.08
N ALA A 73 16.17 -0.47 2.54
CA ALA A 73 15.03 0.41 2.73
C ALA A 73 13.75 -0.15 2.11
N ILE A 74 13.87 -0.75 0.91
CA ILE A 74 12.78 -1.42 0.20
C ILE A 74 12.31 -2.64 0.98
N ASP A 75 13.23 -3.46 1.50
CA ASP A 75 12.88 -4.64 2.31
C ASP A 75 12.09 -4.26 3.56
N ILE A 76 12.52 -3.21 4.27
CA ILE A 76 11.81 -2.69 5.44
C ILE A 76 10.42 -2.18 5.04
N GLN A 77 10.32 -1.40 3.97
CA GLN A 77 9.05 -0.88 3.47
C GLN A 77 8.09 -2.00 3.06
N ASN A 78 8.60 -3.03 2.38
CA ASN A 78 7.78 -4.13 1.88
C ASN A 78 7.37 -5.12 2.99
N ASN A 79 8.04 -5.10 4.14
CA ASN A 79 7.81 -6.01 5.27
C ASN A 79 6.59 -5.59 6.12
N VAL A 80 5.49 -5.20 5.47
CA VAL A 80 4.18 -4.97 6.08
C VAL A 80 3.11 -5.62 5.21
N SER A 81 1.95 -5.91 5.78
CA SER A 81 0.87 -6.58 5.04
C SER A 81 0.11 -5.65 4.07
N GLN A 82 0.25 -4.35 4.22
CA GLN A 82 -0.37 -3.35 3.35
C GLN A 82 0.54 -2.97 2.18
N GLY A 83 -0.06 -2.61 1.05
CA GLY A 83 0.68 -2.24 -0.16
C GLY A 83 -0.11 -1.27 -1.05
N LEU A 84 -0.70 -0.22 -0.47
CA LEU A 84 -1.51 0.72 -1.25
C LEU A 84 -0.64 1.72 -1.99
N SER A 85 0.15 2.50 -1.27
CA SER A 85 0.91 3.61 -1.85
C SER A 85 2.25 3.80 -1.15
N SER A 86 3.27 4.09 -1.94
CA SER A 86 4.62 4.34 -1.50
C SER A 86 5.28 5.49 -2.26
N ALA A 87 6.34 6.04 -1.71
CA ALA A 87 7.12 7.08 -2.37
C ALA A 87 8.59 7.01 -1.97
N ILE A 88 9.46 7.33 -2.91
CA ILE A 88 10.88 7.59 -2.67
C ILE A 88 11.20 9.05 -2.96
N MET A 89 11.99 9.69 -2.11
CA MET A 89 12.55 11.01 -2.31
C MET A 89 14.05 10.88 -2.59
N THR A 90 14.44 10.97 -3.84
CA THR A 90 15.84 10.82 -4.27
C THR A 90 16.14 11.62 -5.53
N GLN A 91 17.39 12.00 -5.70
CA GLN A 91 17.93 12.54 -6.96
C GLN A 91 18.83 11.53 -7.69
N ASN A 92 19.00 10.35 -7.08
CA ASN A 92 19.77 9.26 -7.71
C ASN A 92 18.85 8.45 -8.63
N LEU A 93 19.12 8.51 -9.92
CA LEU A 93 18.32 7.78 -10.91
C LEU A 93 18.35 6.26 -10.68
N GLN A 94 19.47 5.69 -10.26
CA GLN A 94 19.56 4.24 -10.01
C GLN A 94 18.68 3.82 -8.84
N GLU A 95 18.61 4.61 -7.77
CA GLU A 95 17.70 4.35 -6.64
C GLU A 95 16.24 4.45 -7.07
N ALA A 96 15.90 5.46 -7.88
CA ALA A 96 14.54 5.62 -8.39
C ALA A 96 14.13 4.42 -9.27
N GLU A 97 14.98 4.00 -10.19
CA GLU A 97 14.74 2.84 -11.06
C GLU A 97 14.65 1.53 -10.26
N THR A 98 15.51 1.35 -9.25
CA THR A 98 15.43 0.18 -8.34
C THR A 98 14.11 0.16 -7.60
N PHE A 99 13.69 1.31 -7.06
CA PHE A 99 12.42 1.42 -6.33
C PHE A 99 11.19 1.13 -7.19
N LEU A 100 11.22 1.51 -8.47
CA LEU A 100 10.13 1.28 -9.42
C LEU A 100 10.20 -0.10 -10.12
N SER A 101 11.29 -0.84 -9.95
CA SER A 101 11.46 -2.16 -10.57
C SER A 101 10.58 -3.22 -9.91
N HIS A 102 10.50 -4.40 -10.53
CA HIS A 102 9.80 -5.55 -9.97
C HIS A 102 10.42 -6.12 -8.67
N TRP A 103 11.63 -5.70 -8.32
CA TRP A 103 12.29 -5.95 -7.03
C TRP A 103 12.04 -4.82 -6.03
N GLY A 104 11.44 -3.74 -6.48
CA GLY A 104 11.27 -2.51 -5.72
C GLY A 104 10.05 -2.53 -4.82
N SER A 105 9.33 -1.41 -4.82
CA SER A 105 8.17 -1.23 -3.96
C SER A 105 7.02 -2.19 -4.31
N ASP A 106 6.57 -2.98 -3.34
CA ASP A 106 5.41 -3.86 -3.43
C ASP A 106 4.12 -3.11 -3.05
N CYS A 107 3.85 -2.04 -3.80
CA CYS A 107 2.66 -1.21 -3.65
C CYS A 107 1.98 -0.99 -5.01
N GLY A 108 0.68 -0.80 -4.98
CA GLY A 108 -0.08 -0.48 -6.20
C GLY A 108 0.25 0.90 -6.78
N ILE A 109 0.73 1.81 -5.94
CA ILE A 109 1.22 3.14 -6.33
C ILE A 109 2.64 3.30 -5.80
N ALA A 110 3.59 3.56 -6.69
CA ALA A 110 4.97 3.84 -6.35
C ALA A 110 5.39 5.16 -6.99
N ASN A 111 5.65 6.17 -6.19
CA ASN A 111 5.95 7.53 -6.62
C ASN A 111 7.42 7.88 -6.41
N VAL A 112 7.95 8.76 -7.24
CA VAL A 112 9.30 9.32 -7.09
C VAL A 112 9.18 10.84 -6.95
N ASN A 113 9.72 11.37 -5.88
CA ASN A 113 9.74 12.81 -5.57
C ASN A 113 8.36 13.48 -5.49
N ILE A 114 7.33 12.69 -5.20
CA ILE A 114 5.97 13.14 -4.89
C ILE A 114 5.43 12.29 -3.74
N GLY A 115 4.53 12.84 -2.94
CA GLY A 115 3.96 12.15 -1.77
C GLY A 115 3.05 10.98 -2.15
N THR A 116 2.78 10.13 -1.18
CA THR A 116 1.93 8.94 -1.33
C THR A 116 0.45 9.24 -1.61
N SER A 117 0.00 10.47 -1.35
CA SER A 117 -1.37 10.93 -1.63
C SER A 117 -1.59 11.39 -3.07
N GLY A 118 -0.55 11.44 -3.89
CA GLY A 118 -0.59 11.90 -5.28
C GLY A 118 -1.01 10.79 -6.24
N ALA A 119 -2.30 10.47 -6.28
CA ALA A 119 -2.85 9.61 -7.31
C ALA A 119 -3.50 10.47 -8.41
N GLU A 120 -2.94 10.43 -9.61
CA GLU A 120 -3.51 11.09 -10.78
C GLU A 120 -4.68 10.28 -11.35
N ILE A 121 -5.76 10.96 -11.74
CA ILE A 121 -6.98 10.29 -12.23
C ILE A 121 -6.75 9.47 -13.51
N GLY A 122 -5.70 9.75 -14.27
CA GLY A 122 -5.31 8.96 -15.43
C GLY A 122 -4.62 7.65 -15.08
N GLY A 123 -4.14 7.49 -13.86
CA GLY A 123 -3.54 6.28 -13.32
C GLY A 123 -4.57 5.36 -12.67
N ALA A 124 -4.39 4.06 -12.80
CA ALA A 124 -5.22 3.08 -12.12
C ALA A 124 -4.88 3.06 -10.62
N PHE A 125 -5.86 3.38 -9.77
CA PHE A 125 -5.72 3.39 -8.31
C PHE A 125 -6.03 2.03 -7.72
N GLY A 126 -5.20 1.56 -6.82
CA GLY A 126 -5.39 0.31 -6.08
C GLY A 126 -4.11 -0.15 -5.43
N GLY A 127 -4.19 -1.22 -4.65
CA GLY A 127 -3.11 -1.74 -3.83
C GLY A 127 -2.68 -3.15 -4.19
N GLU A 128 -1.67 -3.60 -3.48
CA GLU A 128 -1.16 -4.95 -3.44
C GLU A 128 -1.34 -5.55 -2.04
N LYS A 129 -1.07 -6.80 -1.85
CA LYS A 129 -1.16 -7.52 -0.57
C LYS A 129 -2.55 -7.38 0.06
N ASP A 130 -2.65 -7.10 1.36
CA ASP A 130 -3.94 -6.97 2.06
C ASP A 130 -4.78 -5.77 1.61
N THR A 131 -4.19 -4.80 0.92
CA THR A 131 -4.94 -3.69 0.31
C THR A 131 -5.64 -4.09 -1.00
N GLY A 132 -5.49 -5.32 -1.43
CA GLY A 132 -6.17 -5.92 -2.57
C GLY A 132 -5.50 -5.67 -3.91
N GLY A 133 -5.73 -6.55 -4.88
CA GLY A 133 -5.12 -6.52 -6.22
C GLY A 133 -5.99 -5.88 -7.31
N GLY A 134 -7.10 -5.25 -6.95
CA GLY A 134 -7.96 -4.54 -7.89
C GLY A 134 -7.40 -3.15 -8.26
N ARG A 135 -7.94 -2.60 -9.33
CA ARG A 135 -7.63 -1.22 -9.75
C ARG A 135 -8.93 -0.51 -10.14
N GLU A 136 -8.98 0.81 -9.93
CA GLU A 136 -10.09 1.67 -10.33
C GLU A 136 -9.59 2.96 -10.96
N SER A 137 -10.49 3.77 -11.46
CA SER A 137 -10.26 5.07 -12.10
C SER A 137 -9.65 4.95 -13.49
N GLY A 138 -8.40 5.31 -13.69
CA GLY A 138 -7.78 5.48 -14.99
C GLY A 138 -7.18 4.23 -15.62
N SER A 139 -6.40 4.44 -16.68
CA SER A 139 -5.69 3.39 -17.42
C SER A 139 -6.64 2.28 -17.95
N ASP A 140 -6.33 1.05 -17.69
CA ASP A 140 -7.13 -0.13 -18.10
C ASP A 140 -8.02 -0.68 -16.97
N ALA A 141 -8.23 0.09 -15.91
CA ALA A 141 -9.04 -0.32 -14.75
C ALA A 141 -10.47 -0.76 -15.12
N TRP A 142 -11.02 -0.23 -16.24
CA TRP A 142 -12.32 -0.67 -16.76
C TRP A 142 -12.42 -2.19 -17.01
N LYS A 143 -11.29 -2.87 -17.24
CA LYS A 143 -11.26 -4.32 -17.47
C LYS A 143 -11.67 -5.13 -16.25
N ILE A 144 -11.46 -4.62 -15.04
CA ILE A 144 -11.85 -5.33 -13.81
C ILE A 144 -13.35 -5.39 -13.60
N TYR A 145 -14.09 -4.45 -14.21
CA TYR A 145 -15.54 -4.45 -14.18
C TYR A 145 -16.17 -5.38 -15.24
N MET A 146 -15.33 -6.02 -16.05
CA MET A 146 -15.74 -6.92 -17.13
C MET A 146 -15.48 -8.37 -16.75
N ARG A 147 -16.41 -9.24 -17.09
CA ARG A 147 -16.18 -10.69 -17.01
C ARG A 147 -15.34 -11.14 -18.21
N ARG A 148 -14.16 -11.66 -17.96
CA ARG A 148 -13.36 -12.30 -19.02
C ARG A 148 -13.93 -13.68 -19.31
N GLN A 149 -14.18 -13.93 -20.59
CA GLN A 149 -14.63 -15.23 -21.07
C GLN A 149 -14.02 -15.50 -22.45
N THR A 150 -13.43 -16.67 -22.61
CA THR A 150 -12.99 -17.15 -23.91
C THR A 150 -14.12 -17.96 -24.53
N ASN A 151 -14.48 -17.64 -25.76
CA ASN A 151 -15.51 -18.36 -26.52
C ASN A 151 -14.92 -18.86 -27.82
N THR A 152 -15.23 -20.12 -28.15
CA THR A 152 -14.96 -20.72 -29.44
C THR A 152 -16.28 -21.24 -29.98
N ILE A 153 -16.61 -20.83 -31.18
CA ILE A 153 -17.85 -21.25 -31.85
C ILE A 153 -17.50 -22.07 -33.11
N ASN A 154 -17.94 -23.29 -33.13
CA ASN A 154 -17.86 -24.11 -34.32
C ASN A 154 -19.16 -23.99 -35.13
N TYR A 155 -19.07 -23.52 -36.38
CA TYR A 155 -20.19 -23.37 -37.29
C TYR A 155 -20.37 -24.57 -38.24
N SER A 156 -19.48 -25.59 -38.16
CA SER A 156 -19.61 -26.80 -38.93
C SER A 156 -20.32 -27.90 -38.16
N SER A 157 -20.74 -28.96 -38.86
CA SER A 157 -21.25 -30.18 -38.26
C SER A 157 -20.14 -31.13 -37.79
N ASP A 158 -18.91 -30.85 -38.14
CA ASP A 158 -17.76 -31.68 -37.77
C ASP A 158 -17.32 -31.36 -36.33
N LEU A 159 -16.67 -32.32 -35.69
CA LEU A 159 -16.03 -32.15 -34.40
C LEU A 159 -14.53 -31.86 -34.58
N PRO A 160 -14.11 -30.60 -34.73
CA PRO A 160 -12.70 -30.26 -34.84
C PRO A 160 -12.03 -30.46 -33.48
N LEU A 161 -11.11 -31.41 -33.44
CA LEU A 161 -10.29 -31.64 -32.26
C LEU A 161 -9.12 -30.64 -32.24
N ALA A 162 -8.83 -30.11 -31.06
CA ALA A 162 -7.72 -29.19 -30.88
C ALA A 162 -6.39 -29.86 -31.27
N GLN A 163 -5.48 -29.06 -31.84
CA GLN A 163 -4.10 -29.47 -32.17
C GLN A 163 -3.98 -30.68 -33.14
N GLY A 164 -4.97 -30.90 -33.97
CA GLY A 164 -4.92 -31.95 -34.98
C GLY A 164 -4.97 -33.38 -34.42
N ILE A 165 -5.43 -33.56 -33.20
CA ILE A 165 -5.66 -34.87 -32.58
C ILE A 165 -6.67 -35.65 -33.45
N LYS A 166 -6.33 -36.90 -33.81
CA LYS A 166 -7.23 -37.84 -34.48
C LYS A 166 -7.43 -39.04 -33.57
N PHE A 167 -8.65 -39.49 -33.45
CA PHE A 167 -8.94 -40.79 -32.85
C PHE A 167 -9.20 -41.78 -33.99
N ASP A 168 -8.47 -42.87 -34.00
CA ASP A 168 -8.78 -44.04 -34.85
C ASP A 168 -9.92 -44.78 -34.13
N ILE A 169 -11.14 -44.51 -34.59
CA ILE A 169 -12.34 -45.20 -34.12
C ILE A 169 -12.69 -46.29 -35.15
#